data_5a003ddda84e48856295b4ff713497d5
#
_entry.id   5a003ddda84e48856295b4ff713497d5
#
_cell.length_a   1.000
_cell.length_b   1.000
_cell.length_c   1.000
_cell.angle_alpha   90.00
_cell.angle_beta   90.00
_cell.angle_gamma   90.00
#
_symmetry.space_group_name_H-M   'P 1'
#
loop_
_entity.id
_entity.type
_entity.pdbx_description
1 polymer ?
#
loop_
_entity_poly.entity_id
_entity_poly.type
_entity_poly.pdbx_seq_one_letter_code
_entity_poly.pdbx_strand_id
1 'polypeptide(L)'
;MHKIIKFITCLSLILIWVNPSLAIVNQLPHNETVEWPTNTWPENLIEIDDEEFSTIINYTFSDDSYDELGRTNALLIIQDGSIVYENYNSPITKDTKLVSYSMAKSYIGLLTGMMIDRGFIQSKDETNLLPSWDDNRKNISIGHMLNMQSGLDYVEEYDLGERSDTLEMLFGQGRFDQAGFASSMKLKTPL
;
A
#
# COMPACT_ATOMS: atom_id res chain seq x y z
N MET A 1 30.32 15.85 -55.30
CA MET A 1 30.67 15.90 -53.85
C MET A 1 29.46 16.29 -53.00
N HIS A 2 28.37 15.55 -53.07
CA HIS A 2 27.12 15.93 -52.29
C HIS A 2 26.32 14.71 -51.81
N LYS A 3 27.02 13.62 -51.46
CA LYS A 3 26.32 12.38 -50.99
C LYS A 3 26.86 11.78 -49.68
N ILE A 4 27.72 12.45 -48.94
CA ILE A 4 28.34 11.87 -47.73
C ILE A 4 27.85 12.50 -46.44
N ILE A 5 27.04 13.56 -46.48
CA ILE A 5 26.60 14.29 -45.26
C ILE A 5 25.26 13.81 -44.72
N LYS A 6 24.56 12.89 -45.39
CA LYS A 6 23.24 12.38 -44.90
C LYS A 6 23.30 11.10 -44.07
N PHE A 7 24.50 10.57 -43.77
CA PHE A 7 24.62 9.28 -43.05
C PHE A 7 25.09 9.40 -41.60
N ILE A 8 25.40 10.61 -41.14
CA ILE A 8 25.91 10.81 -39.77
C ILE A 8 24.85 11.34 -38.79
N THR A 9 23.70 11.77 -39.28
CA THR A 9 22.59 12.27 -38.42
C THR A 9 21.57 11.22 -37.98
N CYS A 10 21.78 9.97 -38.35
CA CYS A 10 20.84 8.87 -37.96
C CYS A 10 21.38 7.94 -36.89
N LEU A 11 22.59 8.22 -36.33
CA LEU A 11 23.20 7.32 -35.34
C LEU A 11 23.29 7.89 -33.92
N SER A 12 22.61 8.99 -33.64
CA SER A 12 22.60 9.60 -32.30
C SER A 12 21.24 9.56 -31.60
N LEU A 13 20.30 8.79 -32.12
CA LEU A 13 19.10 8.37 -31.39
C LEU A 13 19.23 6.91 -30.95
N ILE A 14 20.32 6.58 -30.29
CA ILE A 14 20.30 5.50 -29.32
C ILE A 14 19.44 6.09 -28.18
N LEU A 15 18.15 5.87 -28.28
CA LEU A 15 17.24 5.92 -27.16
C LEU A 15 17.87 5.12 -26.03
N ILE A 16 18.42 5.83 -25.05
CA ILE A 16 18.61 5.27 -23.73
C ILE A 16 17.18 4.99 -23.26
N TRP A 17 16.69 3.81 -23.56
CA TRP A 17 15.58 3.21 -22.84
C TRP A 17 16.07 3.06 -21.41
N VAL A 18 15.92 4.09 -20.62
CA VAL A 18 15.97 3.97 -19.17
C VAL A 18 14.80 3.09 -18.84
N ASN A 19 15.09 1.83 -18.60
CA ASN A 19 14.12 0.85 -18.15
C ASN A 19 13.57 1.37 -16.81
N PRO A 20 12.33 1.84 -16.70
CA PRO A 20 11.81 2.40 -15.44
C PRO A 20 11.69 1.35 -14.34
N SER A 21 11.91 0.07 -14.68
CA SER A 21 11.90 -1.03 -13.72
C SER A 21 13.20 -1.19 -12.91
N LEU A 22 14.18 -0.31 -13.11
CA LEU A 22 15.39 -0.26 -12.30
C LEU A 22 15.46 1.00 -11.43
N ALA A 23 14.35 1.53 -11.00
CA ALA A 23 14.34 2.29 -9.76
C ALA A 23 14.66 1.28 -8.64
N ILE A 24 15.93 0.90 -8.54
CA ILE A 24 16.48 0.33 -7.32
C ILE A 24 16.24 1.44 -6.30
N VAL A 25 15.19 1.29 -5.51
CA VAL A 25 15.09 2.01 -4.26
C VAL A 25 16.36 1.56 -3.53
N ASN A 26 17.36 2.44 -3.48
CA ASN A 26 18.52 2.19 -2.64
C ASN A 26 17.98 2.00 -1.25
N GLN A 27 17.83 0.74 -0.83
CA GLN A 27 17.55 0.44 0.56
C GLN A 27 18.69 1.10 1.33
N LEU A 28 18.34 1.98 2.25
CA LEU A 28 19.32 2.48 3.19
C LEU A 28 19.97 1.24 3.81
N PRO A 29 21.32 1.17 3.83
CA PRO A 29 21.99 0.02 4.37
C PRO A 29 21.51 -0.20 5.80
N HIS A 30 20.98 -1.38 6.07
CA HIS A 30 20.62 -1.76 7.43
C HIS A 30 21.90 -1.75 8.28
N ASN A 31 21.86 -1.07 9.39
CA ASN A 31 22.94 -1.12 10.36
C ASN A 31 22.90 -2.50 11.03
N GLU A 32 23.87 -3.35 10.74
CA GLU A 32 23.96 -4.72 11.29
C GLU A 32 24.00 -4.77 12.83
N THR A 33 24.29 -3.67 13.47
CA THR A 33 24.28 -3.55 14.94
C THR A 33 22.89 -3.28 15.52
N VAL A 34 21.89 -2.99 14.68
CA VAL A 34 20.51 -2.75 15.10
C VAL A 34 19.77 -4.08 15.19
N GLU A 35 19.23 -4.38 16.35
CA GLU A 35 18.44 -5.57 16.59
C GLU A 35 17.03 -5.40 16.01
N TRP A 36 16.59 -6.38 15.18
CA TRP A 36 15.24 -6.37 14.64
C TRP A 36 14.22 -6.75 15.72
N PRO A 37 13.10 -6.03 15.83
CA PRO A 37 12.02 -6.38 16.74
C PRO A 37 11.30 -7.65 16.26
N THR A 38 11.66 -8.81 16.79
CA THR A 38 11.07 -10.09 16.39
C THR A 38 9.95 -10.54 17.31
N ASN A 39 10.12 -10.42 18.64
CA ASN A 39 9.14 -10.81 19.64
C ASN A 39 8.49 -9.61 20.33
N THR A 40 9.29 -8.62 20.63
CA THR A 40 8.88 -7.36 21.27
C THR A 40 9.59 -6.20 20.58
N TRP A 41 8.96 -5.04 20.59
CA TRP A 41 9.62 -3.80 20.19
C TRP A 41 10.49 -3.31 21.33
N PRO A 42 11.81 -3.12 21.12
CA PRO A 42 12.62 -2.39 22.09
C PRO A 42 12.06 -0.99 22.28
N GLU A 43 12.00 -0.53 23.51
CA GLU A 43 11.60 0.82 23.87
C GLU A 43 12.82 1.62 24.31
N ASN A 44 13.11 2.70 23.63
CA ASN A 44 14.19 3.65 23.90
C ASN A 44 13.61 5.05 23.92
N LEU A 45 12.54 5.22 24.72
CA LEU A 45 11.83 6.47 24.80
C LEU A 45 12.79 7.61 25.17
N ILE A 46 12.83 8.65 24.33
CA ILE A 46 13.63 9.84 24.52
C ILE A 46 12.74 10.96 25.03
N GLU A 47 13.26 11.72 25.99
CA GLU A 47 12.66 13.00 26.36
C GLU A 47 13.09 14.02 25.29
N ILE A 48 12.10 14.52 24.55
CA ILE A 48 12.35 15.50 23.49
C ILE A 48 12.12 16.88 24.09
N ASP A 49 13.21 17.52 24.50
CA ASP A 49 13.22 18.91 24.97
C ASP A 49 13.44 19.85 23.78
N ASP A 50 12.42 19.90 22.91
CA ASP A 50 12.40 20.74 21.72
C ASP A 50 11.04 21.43 21.61
N GLU A 51 11.05 22.75 21.56
CA GLU A 51 9.83 23.58 21.55
C GLU A 51 9.05 23.39 20.22
N GLU A 52 9.73 23.24 19.10
CA GLU A 52 9.11 23.04 17.79
C GLU A 52 8.42 21.68 17.74
N PHE A 53 9.11 20.62 18.18
CA PHE A 53 8.53 19.28 18.27
C PHE A 53 7.29 19.26 19.17
N SER A 54 7.40 19.87 20.37
CA SER A 54 6.29 19.95 21.32
C SER A 54 5.08 20.69 20.74
N THR A 55 5.34 21.76 20.00
CA THR A 55 4.29 22.55 19.33
C THR A 55 3.59 21.71 18.26
N ILE A 56 4.36 21.00 17.43
CA ILE A 56 3.81 20.12 16.37
C ILE A 56 2.96 19.00 16.98
N ILE A 57 3.46 18.35 18.04
CA ILE A 57 2.72 17.27 18.71
C ILE A 57 1.43 17.79 19.36
N ASN A 58 1.49 18.90 20.07
CA ASN A 58 0.30 19.50 20.68
C ASN A 58 -0.74 19.86 19.63
N TYR A 59 -0.33 20.44 18.50
CA TYR A 59 -1.24 20.72 17.39
C TYR A 59 -1.83 19.43 16.82
N THR A 60 -0.99 18.42 16.53
CA THR A 60 -1.41 17.14 15.93
C THR A 60 -2.50 16.42 16.72
N PHE A 61 -2.45 16.53 18.06
CA PHE A 61 -3.43 15.90 18.96
C PHE A 61 -4.53 16.84 19.45
N SER A 62 -4.55 18.09 18.99
CA SER A 62 -5.58 19.08 19.35
C SER A 62 -6.82 18.96 18.45
N ASP A 63 -7.93 19.52 18.92
CA ASP A 63 -9.13 19.66 18.09
C ASP A 63 -8.95 20.70 16.97
N ASP A 64 -7.99 21.62 17.12
CA ASP A 64 -7.70 22.66 16.13
C ASP A 64 -7.12 22.08 14.83
N SER A 65 -6.50 20.90 14.87
CA SER A 65 -5.95 20.22 13.69
C SER A 65 -6.98 19.41 12.92
N TYR A 66 -8.21 19.26 13.44
CA TYR A 66 -9.19 18.32 12.91
C TYR A 66 -9.56 18.55 11.43
N ASP A 67 -9.69 19.80 11.02
CA ASP A 67 -10.05 20.15 9.65
C ASP A 67 -8.93 19.83 8.65
N GLU A 68 -7.67 19.83 9.09
CA GLU A 68 -6.51 19.57 8.23
C GLU A 68 -6.05 18.10 8.28
N LEU A 69 -6.00 17.52 9.47
CA LEU A 69 -5.39 16.21 9.72
C LEU A 69 -6.44 15.12 10.02
N GLY A 70 -7.69 15.51 10.29
CA GLY A 70 -8.64 14.63 10.94
C GLY A 70 -8.21 14.35 12.40
N ARG A 71 -8.89 13.39 13.03
CA ARG A 71 -8.55 13.00 14.39
C ARG A 71 -7.31 12.09 14.39
N THR A 72 -6.21 12.58 14.95
CA THR A 72 -5.04 11.75 15.23
C THR A 72 -5.30 10.89 16.48
N ASN A 73 -5.29 9.57 16.31
CA ASN A 73 -5.53 8.63 17.39
C ASN A 73 -4.25 8.16 18.08
N ALA A 74 -3.18 7.96 17.33
CA ALA A 74 -1.89 7.49 17.83
C ALA A 74 -0.76 7.98 16.94
N LEU A 75 0.39 8.20 17.54
CA LEU A 75 1.65 8.48 16.84
C LEU A 75 2.76 7.66 17.48
N LEU A 76 3.47 6.89 16.64
CA LEU A 76 4.68 6.18 17.03
C LEU A 76 5.84 6.64 16.15
N ILE A 77 6.98 6.90 16.76
CA ILE A 77 8.24 7.14 16.05
C ILE A 77 9.19 6.00 16.39
N ILE A 78 9.71 5.38 15.33
CA ILE A 78 10.66 4.28 15.43
C ILE A 78 11.97 4.75 14.83
N GLN A 79 13.03 4.60 15.59
CA GLN A 79 14.39 4.89 15.14
C GLN A 79 15.30 3.74 15.53
N ASP A 80 16.14 3.30 14.61
CA ASP A 80 17.11 2.22 14.83
C ASP A 80 16.48 0.98 15.50
N GLY A 81 15.30 0.57 15.00
CA GLY A 81 14.60 -0.63 15.48
C GLY A 81 13.89 -0.49 16.84
N SER A 82 13.95 0.67 17.47
CA SER A 82 13.34 0.95 18.78
C SER A 82 12.22 1.99 18.69
N ILE A 83 11.21 1.87 19.54
CA ILE A 83 10.21 2.92 19.73
C ILE A 83 10.87 4.02 20.54
N VAL A 84 11.03 5.22 19.94
CA VAL A 84 11.63 6.37 20.58
C VAL A 84 10.60 7.41 21.05
N TYR A 85 9.40 7.35 20.46
CA TYR A 85 8.28 8.20 20.87
C TYR A 85 6.97 7.46 20.65
N GLU A 86 6.05 7.60 21.59
CA GLU A 86 4.73 6.99 21.55
C GLU A 86 3.71 7.91 22.24
N ASN A 87 2.62 8.25 21.56
CA ASN A 87 1.54 9.07 22.11
C ASN A 87 0.18 8.64 21.60
N TYR A 88 -0.86 8.76 22.43
CA TYR A 88 -2.23 8.34 22.14
C TYR A 88 -3.22 9.42 22.55
N ASN A 89 -4.23 9.65 21.70
CA ASN A 89 -5.34 10.56 22.00
C ASN A 89 -6.41 9.83 22.82
N SER A 90 -6.73 10.36 24.00
CA SER A 90 -7.76 9.76 24.88
C SER A 90 -9.10 9.59 24.13
N PRO A 91 -9.81 8.46 24.28
CA PRO A 91 -9.56 7.30 25.16
C PRO A 91 -8.69 6.18 24.54
N ILE A 92 -8.00 6.46 23.46
CA ILE A 92 -7.16 5.46 22.74
C ILE A 92 -5.93 5.13 23.59
N THR A 93 -5.57 3.86 23.56
CA THR A 93 -4.37 3.31 24.22
C THR A 93 -3.60 2.42 23.25
N LYS A 94 -2.42 1.95 23.60
CA LYS A 94 -1.63 1.00 22.81
C LYS A 94 -2.37 -0.30 22.48
N ASP A 95 -3.33 -0.71 23.32
CA ASP A 95 -4.10 -1.93 23.13
C ASP A 95 -5.40 -1.71 22.35
N THR A 96 -5.71 -0.47 22.00
CA THR A 96 -6.91 -0.13 21.24
C THR A 96 -6.77 -0.58 19.78
N LYS A 97 -7.73 -1.40 19.32
CA LYS A 97 -7.76 -1.83 17.92
C LYS A 97 -8.32 -0.69 17.07
N LEU A 98 -7.50 -0.20 16.16
CA LEU A 98 -7.86 0.82 15.19
C LEU A 98 -8.12 0.20 13.82
N VAL A 99 -8.98 0.84 13.03
CA VAL A 99 -9.26 0.41 11.66
C VAL A 99 -8.04 0.71 10.80
N SER A 100 -7.55 -0.31 10.10
CA SER A 100 -6.34 -0.20 9.27
C SER A 100 -6.59 0.41 7.89
N TYR A 101 -7.83 0.44 7.43
CA TYR A 101 -8.16 0.83 6.06
C TYR A 101 -7.19 0.20 5.04
N SER A 102 -6.71 0.95 4.08
CA SER A 102 -5.81 0.47 3.02
C SER A 102 -4.44 0.00 3.48
N MET A 103 -4.02 0.27 4.73
CA MET A 103 -2.83 -0.39 5.30
C MET A 103 -2.94 -1.92 5.27
N ALA A 104 -4.17 -2.47 5.31
CA ALA A 104 -4.40 -3.90 5.17
C ALA A 104 -3.82 -4.48 3.87
N LYS A 105 -3.74 -3.69 2.79
CA LYS A 105 -3.16 -4.11 1.50
C LYS A 105 -1.67 -4.44 1.62
N SER A 106 -0.94 -3.71 2.47
CA SER A 106 0.48 -4.00 2.74
C SER A 106 0.67 -5.37 3.41
N TYR A 107 -0.22 -5.71 4.36
CA TYR A 107 -0.21 -7.04 4.98
C TYR A 107 -0.57 -8.14 3.98
N ILE A 108 -1.55 -7.90 3.10
CA ILE A 108 -1.92 -8.87 2.05
C ILE A 108 -0.75 -9.07 1.09
N GLY A 109 -0.04 -8.00 0.70
CA GLY A 109 1.17 -8.10 -0.13
C GLY A 109 2.25 -8.96 0.53
N LEU A 110 2.53 -8.72 1.82
CA LEU A 110 3.48 -9.52 2.59
C LEU A 110 3.06 -11.00 2.68
N LEU A 111 1.80 -11.26 3.04
CA LEU A 111 1.27 -12.62 3.14
C LEU A 111 1.33 -13.34 1.79
N THR A 112 1.02 -12.66 0.69
CA THR A 112 1.15 -13.22 -0.66
C THR A 112 2.59 -13.61 -0.95
N GLY A 113 3.56 -12.76 -0.62
CA GLY A 113 4.99 -13.07 -0.74
C GLY A 113 5.38 -14.31 0.06
N MET A 114 4.93 -14.42 1.31
CA MET A 114 5.16 -15.59 2.16
C MET A 114 4.52 -16.87 1.59
N MET A 115 3.34 -16.76 0.97
CA MET A 115 2.66 -17.91 0.35
C MET A 115 3.41 -18.38 -0.90
N ILE A 116 4.00 -17.44 -1.67
CA ILE A 116 4.86 -17.78 -2.81
C ILE A 116 6.14 -18.47 -2.31
N ASP A 117 6.80 -17.91 -1.31
CA ASP A 117 8.04 -18.47 -0.74
C ASP A 117 7.83 -19.90 -0.21
N ARG A 118 6.67 -20.17 0.38
CA ARG A 118 6.30 -21.52 0.89
C ARG A 118 5.73 -22.46 -0.18
N GLY A 119 5.62 -22.02 -1.43
CA GLY A 119 5.14 -22.85 -2.54
C GLY A 119 3.63 -23.09 -2.59
N PHE A 120 2.82 -22.36 -1.80
CA PHE A 120 1.36 -22.43 -1.89
C PHE A 120 0.82 -21.67 -3.10
N ILE A 121 1.52 -20.65 -3.55
CA ILE A 121 1.28 -19.89 -4.76
C ILE A 121 2.54 -20.02 -5.60
N GLN A 122 2.39 -20.30 -6.90
CA GLN A 122 3.55 -20.53 -7.77
C GLN A 122 4.30 -19.22 -8.07
N SER A 123 3.54 -18.16 -8.37
CA SER A 123 4.09 -16.83 -8.60
C SER A 123 2.99 -15.77 -8.57
N LYS A 124 3.37 -14.49 -8.60
CA LYS A 124 2.42 -13.40 -8.79
C LYS A 124 1.70 -13.43 -10.15
N ASP A 125 2.22 -14.18 -11.13
CA ASP A 125 1.66 -14.27 -12.47
C ASP A 125 0.63 -15.41 -12.60
N GLU A 126 0.34 -16.12 -11.51
CA GLU A 126 -0.69 -17.16 -11.44
C GLU A 126 -2.06 -16.57 -11.77
N THR A 127 -2.79 -17.27 -12.65
CA THR A 127 -4.12 -16.93 -13.16
C THR A 127 -5.11 -18.05 -12.87
N ASN A 128 -6.34 -17.97 -13.36
CA ASN A 128 -7.42 -18.93 -13.05
C ASN A 128 -7.67 -19.04 -11.53
N LEU A 129 -7.64 -17.93 -10.84
CA LEU A 129 -7.66 -17.86 -9.38
C LEU A 129 -8.99 -18.33 -8.78
N LEU A 130 -10.09 -18.16 -9.50
CA LEU A 130 -11.43 -18.50 -9.04
C LEU A 130 -12.15 -19.37 -10.07
N PRO A 131 -12.69 -20.54 -9.67
CA PRO A 131 -13.46 -21.41 -10.58
C PRO A 131 -14.70 -20.75 -11.19
N SER A 132 -15.24 -19.71 -10.52
CA SER A 132 -16.38 -18.93 -11.00
C SER A 132 -16.05 -17.94 -12.12
N TRP A 133 -14.77 -17.73 -12.39
CA TRP A 133 -14.31 -16.87 -13.48
C TRP A 133 -14.11 -17.67 -14.77
N ASP A 134 -15.21 -17.99 -15.43
CA ASP A 134 -15.23 -18.75 -16.68
C ASP A 134 -15.11 -17.87 -17.94
N ASP A 135 -15.06 -16.57 -17.76
CA ASP A 135 -14.88 -15.56 -18.80
C ASP A 135 -13.43 -14.98 -18.81
N ASN A 136 -13.24 -13.80 -19.42
CA ASN A 136 -11.94 -13.15 -19.49
C ASN A 136 -11.31 -12.80 -18.12
N ARG A 137 -12.10 -12.79 -17.04
CA ARG A 137 -11.58 -12.60 -15.67
C ARG A 137 -10.62 -13.72 -15.25
N LYS A 138 -10.69 -14.89 -15.86
CA LYS A 138 -9.73 -15.98 -15.64
C LYS A 138 -8.27 -15.58 -15.92
N ASN A 139 -8.05 -14.52 -16.72
CA ASN A 139 -6.72 -14.00 -17.04
C ASN A 139 -6.20 -12.99 -15.99
N ILE A 140 -7.03 -12.63 -15.02
CA ILE A 140 -6.60 -11.78 -13.90
C ILE A 140 -5.59 -12.59 -13.08
N SER A 141 -4.38 -12.04 -12.92
CA SER A 141 -3.34 -12.63 -12.08
C SER A 141 -3.36 -12.03 -10.68
N ILE A 142 -2.68 -12.70 -9.75
CA ILE A 142 -2.40 -12.17 -8.42
C ILE A 142 -1.68 -10.81 -8.54
N GLY A 143 -0.72 -10.70 -9.47
CA GLY A 143 0.01 -9.46 -9.73
C GLY A 143 -0.91 -8.32 -10.19
N HIS A 144 -1.90 -8.60 -11.06
CA HIS A 144 -2.89 -7.59 -11.45
C HIS A 144 -3.68 -7.08 -10.23
N MET A 145 -4.08 -7.97 -9.32
CA MET A 145 -4.79 -7.57 -8.10
C MET A 145 -3.90 -6.78 -7.15
N LEU A 146 -2.67 -7.21 -6.92
CA LEU A 146 -1.71 -6.50 -6.05
C LEU A 146 -1.37 -5.10 -6.57
N ASN A 147 -1.40 -4.90 -7.88
CA ASN A 147 -1.14 -3.62 -8.52
C ASN A 147 -2.40 -2.78 -8.76
N MET A 148 -3.56 -3.19 -8.23
CA MET A 148 -4.85 -2.51 -8.46
C MET A 148 -5.24 -2.43 -9.94
N GLN A 149 -4.89 -3.45 -10.74
CA GLN A 149 -5.04 -3.51 -12.19
C GLN A 149 -5.92 -4.68 -12.63
N SER A 150 -6.88 -5.09 -11.80
CA SER A 150 -7.76 -6.22 -12.12
C SER A 150 -8.71 -5.96 -13.29
N GLY A 151 -8.96 -4.70 -13.64
CA GLY A 151 -9.91 -4.32 -14.69
C GLY A 151 -11.38 -4.58 -14.36
N LEU A 152 -11.70 -4.98 -13.13
CA LEU A 152 -13.08 -5.18 -12.68
C LEU A 152 -13.83 -3.84 -12.62
N ASP A 153 -15.13 -3.86 -12.92
CA ASP A 153 -16.02 -2.71 -12.80
C ASP A 153 -16.40 -2.48 -11.32
N TYR A 154 -15.38 -2.12 -10.54
CA TYR A 154 -15.51 -1.82 -9.13
C TYR A 154 -15.28 -0.33 -8.89
N VAL A 155 -16.20 0.33 -8.22
CA VAL A 155 -16.15 1.76 -7.94
C VAL A 155 -15.87 1.98 -6.46
N GLU A 156 -14.74 2.63 -6.18
CA GLU A 156 -14.40 3.13 -4.86
C GLU A 156 -14.71 4.62 -4.81
N GLU A 157 -15.86 4.95 -4.23
CA GLU A 157 -16.34 6.31 -4.06
C GLU A 157 -16.91 6.46 -2.66
N TYR A 158 -16.81 7.64 -2.09
CA TYR A 158 -17.26 7.91 -0.73
C TYR A 158 -18.28 9.04 -0.64
N ASP A 159 -18.58 9.70 -1.77
CA ASP A 159 -19.58 10.75 -1.82
C ASP A 159 -21.00 10.17 -1.72
N LEU A 160 -21.82 10.83 -0.90
CA LEU A 160 -23.20 10.40 -0.70
C LEU A 160 -24.04 10.59 -1.96
N GLY A 161 -24.68 9.52 -2.40
CA GLY A 161 -25.54 9.53 -3.57
C GLY A 161 -24.89 9.04 -4.87
N GLU A 162 -23.58 8.84 -4.87
CA GLU A 162 -22.89 8.19 -5.96
C GLU A 162 -22.83 6.67 -5.79
N ARG A 163 -22.58 5.94 -6.91
CA ARG A 163 -22.35 4.50 -6.85
C ARG A 163 -21.06 4.23 -6.10
N SER A 164 -21.14 3.46 -5.04
CA SER A 164 -19.96 2.97 -4.32
C SER A 164 -20.07 1.49 -4.04
N ASP A 165 -19.29 0.69 -4.76
CA ASP A 165 -19.19 -0.75 -4.50
C ASP A 165 -18.44 -1.01 -3.19
N THR A 166 -17.53 -0.11 -2.80
CA THR A 166 -16.84 -0.17 -1.51
C THR A 166 -17.80 -0.02 -0.34
N LEU A 167 -18.68 0.98 -0.36
CA LEU A 167 -19.65 1.17 0.71
C LEU A 167 -20.66 0.03 0.75
N GLU A 168 -21.12 -0.46 -0.42
CA GLU A 168 -22.03 -1.61 -0.49
C GLU A 168 -21.35 -2.90 0.02
N MET A 169 -20.06 -3.11 -0.31
CA MET A 169 -19.30 -4.26 0.17
C MET A 169 -19.05 -4.23 1.68
N LEU A 170 -18.76 -3.05 2.25
CA LEU A 170 -18.40 -2.93 3.66
C LEU A 170 -19.62 -2.82 4.58
N PHE A 171 -20.67 -2.13 4.15
CA PHE A 171 -21.80 -1.76 5.00
C PHE A 171 -23.16 -2.26 4.49
N GLY A 172 -23.28 -2.55 3.18
CA GLY A 172 -24.48 -3.09 2.54
C GLY A 172 -24.56 -4.62 2.60
N GLN A 173 -25.15 -5.23 1.59
CA GLN A 173 -25.31 -6.69 1.51
C GLN A 173 -23.98 -7.42 1.31
N GLY A 174 -23.00 -6.77 0.66
CA GLY A 174 -21.66 -7.33 0.45
C GLY A 174 -20.90 -7.67 1.74
N ARG A 175 -21.26 -7.08 2.88
CA ARG A 175 -20.59 -7.34 4.16
C ARG A 175 -20.67 -8.80 4.64
N PHE A 176 -21.65 -9.56 4.17
CA PHE A 176 -21.83 -10.97 4.55
C PHE A 176 -20.89 -11.91 3.78
N ASP A 177 -20.42 -11.48 2.58
CA ASP A 177 -19.47 -12.20 1.76
C ASP A 177 -18.71 -11.18 0.85
N GLN A 178 -17.74 -10.50 1.42
CA GLN A 178 -16.99 -9.46 0.72
C GLN A 178 -16.20 -10.03 -0.47
N ALA A 179 -15.64 -11.23 -0.32
CA ALA A 179 -14.88 -11.87 -1.37
C ALA A 179 -15.78 -12.27 -2.56
N GLY A 180 -16.93 -12.86 -2.26
CA GLY A 180 -17.96 -13.17 -3.26
C GLY A 180 -18.49 -11.92 -3.94
N PHE A 181 -18.76 -10.86 -3.17
CA PHE A 181 -19.19 -9.57 -3.72
C PHE A 181 -18.16 -9.02 -4.71
N ALA A 182 -16.92 -8.85 -4.30
CA ALA A 182 -15.85 -8.32 -5.15
C ALA A 182 -15.60 -9.18 -6.39
N SER A 183 -15.59 -10.50 -6.23
CA SER A 183 -15.35 -11.44 -7.33
C SER A 183 -16.52 -11.55 -8.31
N SER A 184 -17.72 -11.12 -7.93
CA SER A 184 -18.91 -11.08 -8.81
C SER A 184 -18.86 -9.94 -9.83
N MET A 185 -17.99 -8.94 -9.64
CA MET A 185 -17.88 -7.79 -10.54
C MET A 185 -17.48 -8.22 -11.94
N LYS A 186 -18.04 -7.53 -12.95
CA LYS A 186 -17.74 -7.79 -14.36
C LYS A 186 -16.41 -7.12 -14.74
N LEU A 187 -15.79 -7.64 -15.77
CA LEU A 187 -14.65 -6.98 -16.38
C LEU A 187 -15.13 -5.74 -17.16
N LYS A 188 -14.56 -4.57 -16.85
CA LYS A 188 -14.84 -3.30 -17.53
C LYS A 188 -13.74 -2.95 -18.51
N THR A 189 -12.49 -3.18 -18.12
CA THR A 189 -11.31 -2.85 -18.90
C THR A 189 -10.54 -4.13 -19.21
N PRO A 190 -10.14 -4.38 -20.46
CA PRO A 190 -9.25 -5.48 -20.77
C PRO A 190 -7.94 -5.38 -19.99
N LEU A 191 -7.36 -6.54 -19.66
CA LEU A 191 -6.06 -6.65 -18.99
C LEU A 191 -4.92 -6.36 -19.96
#